data_045b92dce1d7bd7d8a3c1d0b690af1bf
#
_entry.id   045b92dce1d7bd7d8a3c1d0b690af1bf
#
_cell.length_a   1.000
_cell.length_b   1.000
_cell.length_c   1.000
_cell.angle_alpha   90.00
_cell.angle_beta   90.00
_cell.angle_gamma   90.00
#
_symmetry.space_group_name_H-M   'P 1'
#
loop_
_entity.id
_entity.type
_entity.pdbx_description
1 polymer ?
#
loop_
_entity_poly.entity_id
_entity_poly.type
_entity_poly.pdbx_seq_one_letter_code
_entity_poly.pdbx_strand_id
1 'polypeptide(L)'
;MAQRLHCIDLTSTRICTGRNLANTMSIARFIKEIANDADSASDLSEGDAHDLFAAMLDGGVPDLELGACLCALRMKRESATELLGFYRAASERVYMLKPPATALRPLVFATYSGARHEPNLQPLLVLLLQRMGVPVLLHGTLEGGGRVASAYILRELGVLPGGSLAQAQKSLDEELLAFVPTAVLCPGLANLLSLRSRLGVRNPAHNLVTLLDPFESGGLRIVCADKPQELEKLEAFLQATGFDALLMKSTEGEPFANPKQRPRIKFFRQGESIVLFEEEMLSARTSLSQPAAIDAAATAGWVRQAMAGQVPIPHPLVNQLACCLYASGYTDDMNQAKAIAAVEAGGLTPQVHGRSADGAHTRAPG
;
A
#
# COMPACT_ATOMS: atom_id res chain seq x y z
N MET A 1 12.61 51.10 -46.21
CA MET A 1 12.06 49.74 -46.14
C MET A 1 12.03 49.36 -44.64
N ALA A 2 10.85 49.48 -44.02
CA ALA A 2 10.69 49.32 -42.57
C ALA A 2 10.20 47.89 -42.30
N GLN A 3 10.99 47.11 -41.55
CA GLN A 3 10.55 45.84 -41.00
C GLN A 3 9.70 46.05 -39.75
N ARG A 4 8.47 45.59 -39.82
CA ARG A 4 7.51 45.54 -38.70
C ARG A 4 7.93 44.44 -37.72
N LEU A 5 8.27 44.82 -36.51
CA LEU A 5 8.35 43.93 -35.35
C LEU A 5 6.91 43.59 -34.91
N HIS A 6 6.60 42.29 -34.89
CA HIS A 6 5.36 41.77 -34.30
C HIS A 6 5.53 41.79 -32.77
N CYS A 7 4.74 42.62 -32.10
CA CYS A 7 4.52 42.52 -30.65
C CYS A 7 3.74 41.23 -30.36
N ILE A 8 4.34 40.38 -29.52
CA ILE A 8 3.66 39.24 -28.89
C ILE A 8 2.89 39.81 -27.72
N ASP A 9 1.56 39.70 -27.83
CA ASP A 9 0.60 40.12 -26.81
C ASP A 9 0.62 39.10 -25.64
N LEU A 10 1.18 39.52 -24.49
CA LEU A 10 1.29 38.75 -23.24
C LEU A 10 0.14 39.09 -22.28
N THR A 11 -1.09 39.20 -22.77
CA THR A 11 -2.26 39.46 -21.94
C THR A 11 -3.32 38.36 -22.03
N SER A 12 -3.03 37.15 -21.50
CA SER A 12 -4.08 36.28 -21.01
C SER A 12 -3.58 35.31 -19.93
N THR A 13 -2.97 35.89 -18.87
CA THR A 13 -2.94 35.19 -17.59
C THR A 13 -4.35 35.25 -17.04
N ARG A 14 -5.14 34.18 -17.29
CA ARG A 14 -6.35 33.93 -16.50
C ARG A 14 -5.91 33.66 -15.08
N ILE A 15 -5.82 34.72 -14.30
CA ILE A 15 -5.89 34.65 -12.83
C ILE A 15 -7.25 34.03 -12.55
N CYS A 16 -7.27 32.79 -12.08
CA CYS A 16 -8.43 32.21 -11.42
C CYS A 16 -8.70 33.06 -10.19
N THR A 17 -9.43 34.16 -10.39
CA THR A 17 -9.95 35.02 -9.33
C THR A 17 -10.86 34.18 -8.47
N GLY A 18 -10.51 34.14 -7.20
CA GLY A 18 -11.09 33.42 -6.11
C GLY A 18 -12.58 33.24 -6.20
N ARG A 19 -13.03 32.02 -5.99
CA ARG A 19 -14.34 31.76 -5.42
C ARG A 19 -14.41 32.54 -4.13
N ASN A 20 -15.45 33.33 -4.01
CA ASN A 20 -15.76 34.17 -2.88
C ASN A 20 -15.49 33.42 -1.56
N LEU A 21 -14.56 33.94 -0.77
CA LEU A 21 -14.29 33.61 0.64
C LEU A 21 -15.45 34.04 1.58
N ALA A 22 -16.68 34.04 1.10
CA ALA A 22 -17.87 34.46 1.86
C ALA A 22 -18.48 33.30 2.67
N ASN A 23 -17.92 32.09 2.61
CA ASN A 23 -18.26 31.05 3.56
C ASN A 23 -16.96 30.57 4.19
N THR A 24 -16.37 31.37 5.08
CA THR A 24 -15.29 30.94 5.95
C THR A 24 -15.82 29.78 6.77
N MET A 25 -15.49 28.56 6.35
CA MET A 25 -15.85 27.34 7.04
C MET A 25 -15.35 27.49 8.48
N SER A 26 -16.27 27.63 9.44
CA SER A 26 -15.87 27.75 10.84
C SER A 26 -15.34 26.42 11.34
N ILE A 27 -14.02 26.25 11.31
CA ILE A 27 -13.34 25.05 11.85
C ILE A 27 -13.78 24.81 13.30
N ALA A 28 -14.00 25.88 14.08
CA ALA A 28 -14.51 25.79 15.44
C ALA A 28 -15.86 25.06 15.54
N ARG A 29 -16.72 25.14 14.51
CA ARG A 29 -17.98 24.37 14.46
C ARG A 29 -17.69 22.87 14.46
N PHE A 30 -16.79 22.44 13.60
CA PHE A 30 -16.43 21.02 13.50
C PHE A 30 -15.76 20.52 14.78
N ILE A 31 -14.84 21.32 15.36
CA ILE A 31 -14.20 20.96 16.62
C ILE A 31 -15.25 20.77 17.71
N LYS A 32 -16.22 21.71 17.82
CA LYS A 32 -17.30 21.61 18.80
C LYS A 32 -18.15 20.35 18.60
N GLU A 33 -18.39 19.95 17.36
CA GLU A 33 -19.19 18.77 17.04
C GLU A 33 -18.47 17.46 17.36
N ILE A 34 -17.20 17.34 16.98
CA ILE A 34 -16.41 16.11 17.15
C ILE A 34 -15.72 15.98 18.51
N ALA A 35 -15.54 17.08 19.26
CA ALA A 35 -14.84 17.11 20.55
C ALA A 35 -15.77 17.23 21.75
N ASN A 36 -17.08 17.03 21.58
CA ASN A 36 -18.01 16.94 22.69
C ASN A 36 -17.69 15.75 23.60
N ASP A 37 -18.26 15.74 24.81
CA ASP A 37 -18.10 14.62 25.75
C ASP A 37 -18.40 13.28 25.04
N ALA A 38 -17.73 12.21 25.47
CA ALA A 38 -17.76 10.90 24.81
C ALA A 38 -19.17 10.35 24.49
N ASP A 39 -20.18 10.79 25.29
CA ASP A 39 -21.59 10.42 25.13
C ASP A 39 -22.37 11.38 24.21
N SER A 40 -21.79 12.50 23.80
CA SER A 40 -22.45 13.55 23.00
C SER A 40 -21.69 13.94 21.72
N ALA A 41 -20.51 13.36 21.48
CA ALA A 41 -19.80 13.55 20.24
C ALA A 41 -20.63 12.99 19.09
N SER A 42 -20.94 13.84 18.09
CA SER A 42 -21.70 13.43 16.91
C SER A 42 -20.76 13.12 15.74
N ASP A 43 -21.21 12.23 14.87
CA ASP A 43 -20.52 11.97 13.61
C ASP A 43 -20.82 13.12 12.64
N LEU A 44 -19.79 13.56 11.92
CA LEU A 44 -19.95 14.48 10.82
C LEU A 44 -20.75 13.82 9.69
N SER A 45 -21.54 14.60 8.99
CA SER A 45 -22.09 14.17 7.70
C SER A 45 -20.95 13.86 6.73
N GLU A 46 -21.21 13.04 5.70
CA GLU A 46 -20.22 12.75 4.66
C GLU A 46 -19.69 14.04 4.00
N GLY A 47 -20.59 15.01 3.73
CA GLY A 47 -20.21 16.29 3.14
C GLY A 47 -19.35 17.14 4.08
N ASP A 48 -19.71 17.27 5.35
CA ASP A 48 -18.93 18.02 6.34
C ASP A 48 -17.56 17.35 6.58
N ALA A 49 -17.52 16.02 6.63
CA ALA A 49 -16.28 15.26 6.74
C ALA A 49 -15.37 15.48 5.52
N HIS A 50 -15.93 15.44 4.30
CA HIS A 50 -15.23 15.76 3.06
C HIS A 50 -14.64 17.17 3.12
N ASP A 51 -15.45 18.18 3.42
CA ASP A 51 -15.03 19.58 3.38
C ASP A 51 -13.96 19.89 4.44
N LEU A 52 -14.12 19.36 5.66
CA LEU A 52 -13.12 19.47 6.72
C LEU A 52 -11.80 18.84 6.30
N PHE A 53 -11.85 17.62 5.79
CA PHE A 53 -10.62 16.89 5.42
C PHE A 53 -9.95 17.50 4.18
N ALA A 54 -10.73 17.98 3.21
CA ALA A 54 -10.25 18.74 2.07
C ALA A 54 -9.48 19.99 2.51
N ALA A 55 -10.05 20.77 3.45
CA ALA A 55 -9.39 21.94 4.01
C ALA A 55 -8.07 21.58 4.72
N MET A 56 -8.03 20.45 5.45
CA MET A 56 -6.81 19.96 6.10
C MET A 56 -5.74 19.57 5.06
N LEU A 57 -6.12 18.87 3.99
CA LEU A 57 -5.21 18.44 2.92
C LEU A 57 -4.63 19.62 2.15
N ASP A 58 -5.43 20.67 1.95
CA ASP A 58 -5.04 21.88 1.21
C ASP A 58 -4.28 22.91 2.08
N GLY A 59 -4.07 22.60 3.38
CA GLY A 59 -3.39 23.51 4.32
C GLY A 59 -4.23 24.70 4.74
N GLY A 60 -5.56 24.62 4.55
CA GLY A 60 -6.52 25.69 4.89
C GLY A 60 -6.92 25.73 6.37
N VAL A 61 -6.43 24.80 7.20
CA VAL A 61 -6.72 24.73 8.64
C VAL A 61 -5.49 25.21 9.41
N PRO A 62 -5.57 26.25 10.27
CA PRO A 62 -4.45 26.71 11.07
C PRO A 62 -3.94 25.63 12.04
N ASP A 63 -2.68 25.70 12.44
CA ASP A 63 -1.97 24.64 13.21
C ASP A 63 -2.69 24.26 14.51
N LEU A 64 -3.23 25.22 15.26
CA LEU A 64 -3.92 24.98 16.52
C LEU A 64 -5.21 24.19 16.31
N GLU A 65 -6.03 24.64 15.37
CA GLU A 65 -7.31 24.01 15.02
C GLU A 65 -7.06 22.64 14.36
N LEU A 66 -6.03 22.51 13.52
CA LEU A 66 -5.64 21.25 12.90
C LEU A 66 -5.26 20.22 13.97
N GLY A 67 -4.42 20.60 14.92
CA GLY A 67 -4.05 19.72 16.04
C GLY A 67 -5.26 19.29 16.86
N ALA A 68 -6.15 20.24 17.19
CA ALA A 68 -7.38 19.94 17.93
C ALA A 68 -8.30 18.97 17.18
N CYS A 69 -8.56 19.23 15.88
CA CYS A 69 -9.37 18.35 15.03
C CYS A 69 -8.78 16.92 14.97
N LEU A 70 -7.47 16.79 14.70
CA LEU A 70 -6.82 15.48 14.55
C LEU A 70 -6.85 14.68 15.86
N CYS A 71 -6.66 15.34 17.01
CA CYS A 71 -6.76 14.70 18.31
C CYS A 71 -8.22 14.31 18.65
N ALA A 72 -9.20 15.20 18.39
CA ALA A 72 -10.60 14.89 18.62
C ALA A 72 -11.09 13.72 17.76
N LEU A 73 -10.81 13.72 16.46
CA LEU A 73 -11.10 12.59 15.54
C LEU A 73 -10.44 11.30 16.01
N ARG A 74 -9.21 11.35 16.51
CA ARG A 74 -8.52 10.17 17.06
C ARG A 74 -9.22 9.61 18.29
N MET A 75 -9.71 10.45 19.19
CA MET A 75 -10.38 10.03 20.41
C MET A 75 -11.79 9.51 20.14
N LYS A 76 -12.55 10.25 19.34
CA LYS A 76 -13.90 9.85 18.92
C LYS A 76 -13.88 8.58 18.06
N ARG A 77 -12.86 8.39 17.25
CA ARG A 77 -12.75 7.45 16.12
C ARG A 77 -13.72 7.80 15.00
N GLU A 78 -13.22 7.86 13.79
CA GLU A 78 -14.05 8.13 12.61
C GLU A 78 -15.13 7.06 12.40
N SER A 79 -16.33 7.48 12.04
CA SER A 79 -17.42 6.59 11.60
C SER A 79 -17.21 6.17 10.14
N ALA A 80 -18.03 5.23 9.65
CA ALA A 80 -17.99 4.81 8.25
C ALA A 80 -18.34 5.96 7.30
N THR A 81 -19.29 6.80 7.67
CA THR A 81 -19.71 7.99 6.90
C THR A 81 -18.59 9.02 6.82
N GLU A 82 -17.93 9.31 7.96
CA GLU A 82 -16.79 10.22 7.99
C GLU A 82 -15.60 9.68 7.18
N LEU A 83 -15.31 8.37 7.30
CA LEU A 83 -14.26 7.74 6.53
C LEU A 83 -14.51 7.86 5.02
N LEU A 84 -15.76 7.75 4.58
CA LEU A 84 -16.14 7.94 3.17
C LEU A 84 -15.91 9.38 2.72
N GLY A 85 -16.30 10.38 3.52
CA GLY A 85 -16.05 11.80 3.25
C GLY A 85 -14.53 12.07 3.16
N PHE A 86 -13.75 11.59 4.11
CA PHE A 86 -12.29 11.72 4.09
C PHE A 86 -11.65 11.05 2.88
N TYR A 87 -12.13 9.84 2.53
CA TYR A 87 -11.65 9.12 1.35
C TYR A 87 -11.90 9.92 0.06
N ARG A 88 -13.11 10.48 -0.12
CA ARG A 88 -13.44 11.30 -1.29
C ARG A 88 -12.53 12.52 -1.39
N ALA A 89 -12.37 13.26 -0.29
CA ALA A 89 -11.49 14.43 -0.24
C ALA A 89 -10.04 14.10 -0.60
N ALA A 90 -9.52 12.95 -0.13
CA ALA A 90 -8.18 12.50 -0.47
C ALA A 90 -8.06 12.04 -1.92
N SER A 91 -9.05 11.26 -2.41
CA SER A 91 -9.03 10.71 -3.78
C SER A 91 -9.02 11.81 -4.85
N GLU A 92 -9.69 12.94 -4.60
CA GLU A 92 -9.66 14.11 -5.48
C GLU A 92 -8.28 14.80 -5.57
N ARG A 93 -7.37 14.47 -4.64
CA ARG A 93 -6.03 15.07 -4.50
C ARG A 93 -4.88 14.09 -4.72
N VAL A 94 -5.21 12.84 -5.05
CA VAL A 94 -4.21 11.84 -5.44
C VAL A 94 -3.85 12.06 -6.90
N TYR A 95 -2.56 12.18 -7.17
CA TYR A 95 -2.06 12.16 -8.54
C TYR A 95 -2.12 10.74 -9.10
N MET A 96 -2.79 10.63 -10.25
CA MET A 96 -3.11 9.34 -10.86
C MET A 96 -1.98 8.81 -11.74
N LEU A 97 -1.83 7.49 -11.76
CA LEU A 97 -0.95 6.73 -12.63
C LEU A 97 -1.78 5.89 -13.61
N LYS A 98 -1.22 5.57 -14.74
CA LYS A 98 -1.83 4.64 -15.69
C LYS A 98 -1.44 3.21 -15.33
N PRO A 99 -2.37 2.26 -15.36
CA PRO A 99 -2.00 0.86 -15.21
C PRO A 99 -1.09 0.45 -16.38
N PRO A 100 -0.08 -0.41 -16.13
CA PRO A 100 0.76 -0.94 -17.20
C PRO A 100 -0.07 -1.70 -18.25
N ALA A 101 0.43 -1.75 -19.48
CA ALA A 101 -0.25 -2.43 -20.60
C ALA A 101 -0.15 -3.96 -20.48
N THR A 102 -0.75 -4.52 -19.42
CA THR A 102 -0.85 -5.96 -19.18
C THR A 102 -2.31 -6.37 -19.01
N ALA A 103 -2.61 -7.66 -19.16
CA ALA A 103 -3.95 -8.20 -18.88
C ALA A 103 -4.24 -8.30 -17.36
N LEU A 104 -3.21 -8.19 -16.51
CA LEU A 104 -3.34 -8.36 -15.08
C LEU A 104 -3.64 -7.03 -14.39
N ARG A 105 -4.49 -7.08 -13.37
CA ARG A 105 -4.78 -5.91 -12.55
C ARG A 105 -3.57 -5.56 -11.67
N PRO A 106 -3.16 -4.30 -11.63
CA PRO A 106 -2.10 -3.87 -10.73
C PRO A 106 -2.54 -3.99 -9.27
N LEU A 107 -1.63 -4.48 -8.43
CA LEU A 107 -1.83 -4.56 -6.99
C LEU A 107 -1.26 -3.32 -6.30
N VAL A 108 -2.04 -2.75 -5.37
CA VAL A 108 -1.66 -1.54 -4.62
C VAL A 108 -1.38 -1.92 -3.17
N PHE A 109 -0.14 -1.71 -2.74
CA PHE A 109 0.31 -1.95 -1.37
C PHE A 109 0.65 -0.65 -0.67
N ALA A 110 0.11 -0.48 0.53
CA ALA A 110 0.43 0.65 1.41
C ALA A 110 1.48 0.23 2.45
N THR A 111 2.60 0.96 2.58
CA THR A 111 3.67 0.69 3.55
C THR A 111 3.96 1.92 4.40
N TYR A 112 3.46 1.93 5.64
CA TYR A 112 3.47 3.10 6.52
C TYR A 112 3.92 2.84 7.95
N SER A 113 4.04 1.59 8.33
CA SER A 113 4.26 1.21 9.72
C SER A 113 5.70 0.79 9.98
N GLY A 114 6.30 0.05 9.06
CA GLY A 114 7.57 -0.63 9.29
C GLY A 114 7.43 -1.74 10.35
N ALA A 115 8.45 -2.56 10.50
CA ALA A 115 8.49 -3.68 11.44
C ALA A 115 9.46 -3.43 12.59
N ARG A 116 9.17 -3.99 13.78
CA ARG A 116 10.01 -3.91 14.98
C ARG A 116 10.27 -5.25 15.62
N HIS A 117 9.27 -6.13 15.66
CA HIS A 117 9.32 -7.42 16.34
C HIS A 117 9.35 -8.61 15.41
N GLU A 118 8.87 -8.41 14.17
CA GLU A 118 8.90 -9.40 13.11
C GLU A 118 9.68 -8.84 11.91
N PRO A 119 10.43 -9.66 11.15
CA PRO A 119 11.05 -9.22 9.91
C PRO A 119 9.97 -8.73 8.91
N ASN A 120 10.20 -7.60 8.27
CA ASN A 120 9.27 -7.07 7.27
C ASN A 120 9.43 -7.83 5.95
N LEU A 121 8.54 -8.78 5.69
CA LEU A 121 8.57 -9.62 4.49
C LEU A 121 7.72 -9.10 3.33
N GLN A 122 7.13 -7.92 3.44
CA GLN A 122 6.40 -7.29 2.32
C GLN A 122 7.28 -7.16 1.06
N PRO A 123 8.57 -6.75 1.14
CA PRO A 123 9.45 -6.70 -0.03
C PRO A 123 9.59 -8.04 -0.76
N LEU A 124 9.63 -9.17 -0.05
CA LEU A 124 9.64 -10.48 -0.69
C LEU A 124 8.37 -10.73 -1.49
N LEU A 125 7.20 -10.47 -0.91
CA LEU A 125 5.91 -10.69 -1.57
C LEU A 125 5.81 -9.89 -2.88
N VAL A 126 6.19 -8.60 -2.85
CA VAL A 126 6.09 -7.76 -4.04
C VAL A 126 7.08 -8.14 -5.14
N LEU A 127 8.29 -8.60 -4.77
CA LEU A 127 9.26 -9.09 -5.74
C LEU A 127 8.84 -10.43 -6.36
N LEU A 128 8.18 -11.32 -5.60
CA LEU A 128 7.62 -12.55 -6.15
C LEU A 128 6.50 -12.24 -7.17
N LEU A 129 5.62 -11.30 -6.84
CA LEU A 129 4.55 -10.85 -7.74
C LEU A 129 5.13 -10.23 -9.03
N GLN A 130 6.12 -9.34 -8.89
CA GLN A 130 6.83 -8.76 -10.03
C GLN A 130 7.45 -9.83 -10.94
N ARG A 131 8.18 -10.79 -10.34
CA ARG A 131 8.82 -11.91 -11.07
C ARG A 131 7.80 -12.73 -11.86
N MET A 132 6.56 -12.84 -11.36
CA MET A 132 5.46 -13.52 -12.02
C MET A 132 4.72 -12.63 -13.03
N GLY A 133 5.17 -11.41 -13.28
CA GLY A 133 4.55 -10.49 -14.24
C GLY A 133 3.30 -9.77 -13.72
N VAL A 134 3.02 -9.82 -12.42
CA VAL A 134 1.93 -9.05 -11.80
C VAL A 134 2.41 -7.64 -11.51
N PRO A 135 1.76 -6.59 -12.04
CA PRO A 135 2.15 -5.21 -11.75
C PRO A 135 1.89 -4.86 -10.28
N VAL A 136 2.85 -4.24 -9.63
CA VAL A 136 2.77 -3.85 -8.22
C VAL A 136 3.15 -2.39 -8.04
N LEU A 137 2.28 -1.66 -7.36
CA LEU A 137 2.55 -0.33 -6.86
C LEU A 137 2.65 -0.38 -5.33
N LEU A 138 3.82 -0.04 -4.79
CA LEU A 138 3.92 0.30 -3.37
C LEU A 138 3.84 1.82 -3.23
N HIS A 139 3.13 2.27 -2.22
CA HIS A 139 3.20 3.66 -1.79
C HIS A 139 3.36 3.73 -0.27
N GLY A 140 4.08 4.74 0.20
CA GLY A 140 4.34 4.79 1.63
C GLY A 140 5.31 5.87 2.06
N THR A 141 5.77 5.72 3.30
CA THR A 141 6.79 6.59 3.89
C THR A 141 8.19 6.07 3.61
N LEU A 142 9.14 7.00 3.47
CA LEU A 142 10.56 6.65 3.31
C LEU A 142 11.24 6.33 4.65
N GLU A 143 10.61 6.73 5.76
CA GLU A 143 11.18 6.62 7.10
C GLU A 143 10.31 5.76 8.01
N GLY A 144 10.96 4.93 8.82
CA GLY A 144 10.28 4.00 9.75
C GLY A 144 10.08 4.53 11.16
N GLY A 145 10.59 5.72 11.52
CA GLY A 145 10.48 6.26 12.88
C GLY A 145 11.01 5.29 13.96
N GLY A 146 12.17 4.69 13.75
CA GLY A 146 12.77 3.67 14.64
C GLY A 146 12.29 2.24 14.38
N ARG A 147 11.56 2.01 13.28
CA ARG A 147 11.11 0.70 12.80
C ARG A 147 11.73 0.43 11.41
N VAL A 148 11.77 -0.81 10.98
CA VAL A 148 12.33 -1.20 9.69
C VAL A 148 11.27 -1.03 8.60
N ALA A 149 11.30 0.13 7.92
CA ALA A 149 10.42 0.42 6.80
C ALA A 149 10.75 -0.43 5.57
N SER A 150 9.73 -0.78 4.77
CA SER A 150 9.91 -1.46 3.48
C SER A 150 10.87 -0.71 2.57
N ALA A 151 10.88 0.63 2.62
CA ALA A 151 11.78 1.49 1.85
C ALA A 151 13.27 1.17 2.08
N TYR A 152 13.66 0.86 3.31
CA TYR A 152 15.07 0.52 3.62
C TYR A 152 15.47 -0.82 3.02
N ILE A 153 14.58 -1.81 3.13
CA ILE A 153 14.81 -3.16 2.59
C ILE A 153 14.83 -3.13 1.06
N LEU A 154 13.88 -2.45 0.44
CA LEU A 154 13.80 -2.28 -1.01
C LEU A 154 15.06 -1.61 -1.58
N ARG A 155 15.57 -0.59 -0.89
CA ARG A 155 16.83 0.06 -1.28
C ARG A 155 18.02 -0.91 -1.25
N GLU A 156 18.12 -1.75 -0.22
CA GLU A 156 19.14 -2.81 -0.15
C GLU A 156 18.97 -3.84 -1.29
N LEU A 157 17.75 -4.04 -1.77
CA LEU A 157 17.43 -4.92 -2.90
C LEU A 157 17.57 -4.25 -4.27
N GLY A 158 17.94 -2.97 -4.32
CA GLY A 158 18.11 -2.22 -5.55
C GLY A 158 16.85 -1.53 -6.08
N VAL A 159 15.72 -1.64 -5.37
CA VAL A 159 14.48 -0.96 -5.73
C VAL A 159 14.43 0.41 -5.06
N LEU A 160 14.60 1.46 -5.85
CA LEU A 160 14.61 2.85 -5.37
C LEU A 160 13.23 3.49 -5.46
N PRO A 161 12.89 4.41 -4.53
CA PRO A 161 11.64 5.15 -4.61
C PRO A 161 11.67 6.11 -5.80
N GLY A 162 10.55 6.19 -6.53
CA GLY A 162 10.35 7.17 -7.60
C GLY A 162 10.25 8.59 -7.02
N GLY A 163 11.16 9.47 -7.40
CA GLY A 163 11.18 10.88 -6.98
C GLY A 163 10.13 11.75 -7.69
N SER A 164 9.42 11.20 -8.69
CA SER A 164 8.34 11.87 -9.42
C SER A 164 7.35 10.85 -9.98
N LEU A 165 6.15 11.33 -10.36
CA LEU A 165 5.14 10.48 -11.02
C LEU A 165 5.66 9.91 -12.35
N ALA A 166 6.42 10.69 -13.11
CA ALA A 166 7.00 10.23 -14.37
C ALA A 166 7.98 9.07 -14.17
N GLN A 167 8.82 9.12 -13.11
CA GLN A 167 9.70 8.01 -12.77
C GLN A 167 8.91 6.79 -12.29
N ALA A 168 7.88 7.00 -11.46
CA ALA A 168 7.02 5.93 -11.00
C ALA A 168 6.30 5.23 -12.16
N GLN A 169 5.74 6.00 -13.10
CA GLN A 169 5.11 5.46 -14.31
C GLN A 169 6.10 4.66 -15.15
N LYS A 170 7.30 5.19 -15.36
CA LYS A 170 8.35 4.50 -16.09
C LYS A 170 8.72 3.15 -15.45
N SER A 171 8.93 3.12 -14.12
CA SER A 171 9.22 1.87 -13.41
C SER A 171 8.07 0.86 -13.51
N LEU A 172 6.82 1.32 -13.44
CA LEU A 172 5.65 0.46 -13.64
C LEU A 172 5.60 -0.12 -15.06
N ASP A 173 5.87 0.70 -16.08
CA ASP A 173 5.78 0.28 -17.48
C ASP A 173 6.93 -0.66 -17.90
N GLU A 174 8.14 -0.43 -17.38
CA GLU A 174 9.34 -1.19 -17.75
C GLU A 174 9.61 -2.39 -16.83
N GLU A 175 9.32 -2.25 -15.51
CA GLU A 175 9.71 -3.22 -14.48
C GLU A 175 8.52 -3.88 -13.79
N LEU A 176 7.28 -3.42 -14.04
CA LEU A 176 6.05 -3.86 -13.37
C LEU A 176 6.08 -3.66 -11.84
N LEU A 177 6.99 -2.86 -11.33
CA LEU A 177 7.13 -2.54 -9.91
C LEU A 177 7.52 -1.08 -9.74
N ALA A 178 6.76 -0.33 -8.96
CA ALA A 178 7.17 0.99 -8.52
C ALA A 178 6.95 1.16 -7.01
N PHE A 179 7.88 1.85 -6.36
CA PHE A 179 7.70 2.36 -5.01
C PHE A 179 7.60 3.88 -5.05
N VAL A 180 6.46 4.43 -4.63
CA VAL A 180 6.15 5.85 -4.73
C VAL A 180 5.95 6.44 -3.33
N PRO A 181 6.76 7.43 -2.93
CA PRO A 181 6.53 8.14 -1.67
C PRO A 181 5.18 8.83 -1.66
N THR A 182 4.47 8.80 -0.53
CA THR A 182 3.17 9.48 -0.38
C THR A 182 3.23 10.95 -0.74
N ALA A 183 4.35 11.62 -0.47
CA ALA A 183 4.56 13.02 -0.81
C ALA A 183 4.51 13.29 -2.33
N VAL A 184 4.81 12.28 -3.16
CA VAL A 184 4.72 12.35 -4.63
C VAL A 184 3.28 12.11 -5.10
N LEU A 185 2.55 11.20 -4.43
CA LEU A 185 1.17 10.86 -4.81
C LEU A 185 0.13 11.85 -4.27
N CYS A 186 0.27 12.27 -3.01
CA CYS A 186 -0.66 13.15 -2.33
C CYS A 186 0.06 13.95 -1.23
N PRO A 187 0.64 15.13 -1.57
CA PRO A 187 1.45 15.93 -0.64
C PRO A 187 0.68 16.32 0.63
N GLY A 188 -0.59 16.70 0.52
CA GLY A 188 -1.43 17.06 1.67
C GLY A 188 -1.57 15.90 2.66
N LEU A 189 -1.76 14.67 2.15
CA LEU A 189 -1.86 13.49 2.99
C LEU A 189 -0.52 13.16 3.66
N ALA A 190 0.59 13.30 2.94
CA ALA A 190 1.92 13.14 3.51
C ALA A 190 2.18 14.12 4.65
N ASN A 191 1.74 15.38 4.52
CA ASN A 191 1.81 16.37 5.59
C ASN A 191 1.02 15.93 6.83
N LEU A 192 -0.24 15.47 6.66
CA LEU A 192 -1.04 14.98 7.79
C LEU A 192 -0.42 13.76 8.48
N LEU A 193 0.18 12.85 7.73
CA LEU A 193 0.89 11.69 8.27
C LEU A 193 2.12 12.09 9.09
N SER A 194 2.87 13.10 8.64
CA SER A 194 4.08 13.60 9.30
C SER A 194 3.79 14.18 10.68
N LEU A 195 2.56 14.71 10.90
CA LEU A 195 2.15 15.29 12.17
C LEU A 195 2.15 14.29 13.33
N ARG A 196 2.16 12.97 13.04
CA ARG A 196 2.29 11.94 14.09
C ARG A 196 3.51 12.16 14.98
N SER A 197 4.64 12.60 14.43
CA SER A 197 5.87 12.85 15.19
C SER A 197 5.72 14.01 16.20
N ARG A 198 4.88 14.99 15.87
CA ARG A 198 4.59 16.16 16.72
C ARG A 198 3.45 15.90 17.71
N LEU A 199 2.37 15.24 17.26
CA LEU A 199 1.17 14.99 18.07
C LEU A 199 1.31 13.75 18.98
N GLY A 200 2.23 12.84 18.67
CA GLY A 200 2.40 11.58 19.40
C GLY A 200 1.33 10.53 19.14
N VAL A 201 0.32 10.84 18.35
CA VAL A 201 -0.82 9.95 18.05
C VAL A 201 -1.03 9.75 16.54
N ARG A 202 -1.61 8.60 16.17
CA ARG A 202 -2.10 8.38 14.80
C ARG A 202 -3.38 9.21 14.59
N ASN A 203 -3.56 9.74 13.39
CA ASN A 203 -4.73 10.49 12.96
C ASN A 203 -5.46 9.74 11.83
N PRO A 204 -6.65 10.19 11.37
CA PRO A 204 -7.43 9.52 10.33
C PRO A 204 -6.67 9.25 9.02
N ALA A 205 -5.69 10.08 8.67
CA ALA A 205 -4.87 9.87 7.46
C ALA A 205 -4.17 8.51 7.45
N HIS A 206 -3.83 7.94 8.63
CA HIS A 206 -3.17 6.64 8.72
C HIS A 206 -4.08 5.45 8.36
N ASN A 207 -5.39 5.59 8.53
CA ASN A 207 -6.34 4.56 8.10
C ASN A 207 -6.68 4.76 6.62
N LEU A 208 -6.77 6.02 6.19
CA LEU A 208 -7.13 6.40 4.84
C LEU A 208 -6.09 5.98 3.79
N VAL A 209 -4.79 6.12 4.10
CA VAL A 209 -3.73 5.81 3.13
C VAL A 209 -3.75 4.36 2.66
N THR A 210 -4.27 3.43 3.46
CA THR A 210 -4.38 2.02 3.08
C THR A 210 -5.50 1.75 2.07
N LEU A 211 -6.40 2.72 1.88
CA LEU A 211 -7.55 2.66 0.98
C LEU A 211 -7.29 3.35 -0.37
N LEU A 212 -6.18 4.09 -0.49
CA LEU A 212 -5.88 4.82 -1.73
C LEU A 212 -5.64 3.87 -2.90
N ASP A 213 -6.14 4.29 -4.04
CA ASP A 213 -5.86 3.68 -5.33
C ASP A 213 -5.43 4.76 -6.31
N PRO A 214 -4.15 4.84 -6.64
CA PRO A 214 -3.65 5.85 -7.56
C PRO A 214 -3.77 5.46 -9.04
N PHE A 215 -4.52 4.44 -9.40
CA PHE A 215 -4.71 4.07 -10.79
C PHE A 215 -5.99 4.61 -11.40
N GLU A 216 -5.92 5.19 -12.61
CA GLU A 216 -7.06 5.76 -13.34
C GLU A 216 -8.16 4.72 -13.63
N SER A 217 -7.82 3.47 -13.85
CA SER A 217 -8.75 2.38 -14.17
C SER A 217 -8.90 1.32 -13.08
N GLY A 218 -8.56 1.70 -11.85
CA GLY A 218 -8.78 0.86 -10.67
C GLY A 218 -7.79 -0.28 -10.50
N GLY A 219 -6.89 -0.12 -9.52
CA GLY A 219 -6.05 -1.19 -9.01
C GLY A 219 -6.82 -2.12 -8.06
N LEU A 220 -6.14 -3.15 -7.60
CA LEU A 220 -6.60 -3.99 -6.49
C LEU A 220 -5.85 -3.60 -5.22
N ARG A 221 -6.58 -3.12 -4.22
CA ARG A 221 -5.99 -2.68 -2.95
C ARG A 221 -5.69 -3.86 -2.05
N ILE A 222 -4.51 -3.86 -1.42
CA ILE A 222 -4.20 -4.79 -0.32
C ILE A 222 -4.39 -4.04 0.98
N VAL A 223 -5.57 -4.24 1.58
CA VAL A 223 -6.04 -3.52 2.77
C VAL A 223 -5.79 -4.38 4.01
N CYS A 224 -5.29 -3.76 5.07
CA CYS A 224 -5.02 -4.48 6.31
C CYS A 224 -5.20 -3.60 7.56
N ALA A 225 -5.46 -4.25 8.68
CA ALA A 225 -5.43 -3.63 10.00
C ALA A 225 -4.98 -4.63 11.07
N ASP A 226 -4.48 -4.12 12.21
CA ASP A 226 -4.03 -4.96 13.33
C ASP A 226 -5.19 -5.42 14.21
N LYS A 227 -6.21 -4.55 14.38
CA LYS A 227 -7.28 -4.77 15.35
C LYS A 227 -8.56 -5.29 14.71
N PRO A 228 -9.28 -6.22 15.33
CA PRO A 228 -10.54 -6.75 14.81
C PRO A 228 -11.56 -5.66 14.49
N GLN A 229 -11.73 -4.67 15.35
CA GLN A 229 -12.70 -3.58 15.17
C GLN A 229 -12.34 -2.69 13.96
N GLU A 230 -11.05 -2.53 13.67
CA GLU A 230 -10.59 -1.81 12.47
C GLU A 230 -10.84 -2.64 11.20
N LEU A 231 -10.63 -3.96 11.27
CA LEU A 231 -10.96 -4.87 10.17
C LEU A 231 -12.46 -4.87 9.86
N GLU A 232 -13.33 -4.93 10.87
CA GLU A 232 -14.79 -4.86 10.71
C GLU A 232 -15.23 -3.55 10.05
N LYS A 233 -14.64 -2.41 10.45
CA LYS A 233 -14.90 -1.11 9.84
C LYS A 233 -14.47 -1.07 8.37
N LEU A 234 -13.28 -1.58 8.07
CA LEU A 234 -12.77 -1.65 6.70
C LEU A 234 -13.62 -2.59 5.83
N GLU A 235 -14.08 -3.70 6.38
CA GLU A 235 -15.00 -4.61 5.72
C GLU A 235 -16.31 -3.90 5.33
N ALA A 236 -16.95 -3.21 6.29
CA ALA A 236 -18.16 -2.45 6.04
C ALA A 236 -17.93 -1.34 4.99
N PHE A 237 -16.80 -0.66 5.05
CA PHE A 237 -16.41 0.35 4.06
C PHE A 237 -16.26 -0.25 2.65
N LEU A 238 -15.58 -1.38 2.51
CA LEU A 238 -15.37 -2.05 1.21
C LEU A 238 -16.70 -2.56 0.62
N GLN A 239 -17.59 -3.08 1.47
CA GLN A 239 -18.94 -3.51 1.05
C GLN A 239 -19.76 -2.30 0.56
N ALA A 240 -19.77 -1.20 1.31
CA ALA A 240 -20.56 -0.02 0.98
C ALA A 240 -20.06 0.71 -0.29
N THR A 241 -18.73 0.72 -0.51
CA THR A 241 -18.12 1.40 -1.67
C THR A 241 -18.05 0.53 -2.93
N GLY A 242 -18.16 -0.79 -2.78
CA GLY A 242 -17.96 -1.73 -3.89
C GLY A 242 -16.53 -1.82 -4.40
N PHE A 243 -15.55 -1.33 -3.65
CA PHE A 243 -14.15 -1.37 -4.05
C PHE A 243 -13.59 -2.79 -4.03
N ASP A 244 -12.79 -3.08 -5.04
CA ASP A 244 -12.08 -4.36 -5.10
C ASP A 244 -10.84 -4.31 -4.22
N ALA A 245 -10.72 -5.29 -3.32
CA ALA A 245 -9.62 -5.36 -2.36
C ALA A 245 -9.39 -6.76 -1.81
N LEU A 246 -8.16 -7.04 -1.39
CA LEU A 246 -7.87 -8.10 -0.42
C LEU A 246 -7.83 -7.48 0.98
N LEU A 247 -8.63 -8.00 1.91
CA LEU A 247 -8.64 -7.57 3.31
C LEU A 247 -8.09 -8.67 4.21
N MET A 248 -7.13 -8.30 5.07
CA MET A 248 -6.49 -9.23 5.99
C MET A 248 -5.96 -8.54 7.25
N LYS A 249 -5.68 -9.34 8.29
CA LYS A 249 -4.93 -8.85 9.44
C LYS A 249 -3.49 -8.55 9.03
N SER A 250 -2.98 -7.39 9.44
CA SER A 250 -1.62 -6.94 9.15
C SER A 250 -0.58 -7.64 10.04
N THR A 251 0.68 -7.57 9.61
CA THR A 251 1.82 -7.84 10.47
C THR A 251 2.45 -6.52 10.88
N GLU A 252 2.22 -6.11 12.11
CA GLU A 252 2.68 -4.82 12.66
C GLU A 252 2.25 -3.58 11.85
N GLY A 253 1.10 -3.67 11.15
CA GLY A 253 0.55 -2.62 10.31
C GLY A 253 1.04 -2.66 8.85
N GLU A 254 1.86 -3.62 8.47
CA GLU A 254 2.28 -3.85 7.09
C GLU A 254 1.44 -4.96 6.44
N PRO A 255 1.08 -4.85 5.14
CA PRO A 255 0.16 -5.75 4.46
C PRO A 255 0.82 -7.05 3.97
N PHE A 256 1.44 -7.77 4.88
CA PHE A 256 1.93 -9.13 4.63
C PHE A 256 1.51 -10.10 5.73
N ALA A 257 1.34 -11.37 5.35
CA ALA A 257 0.94 -12.43 6.27
C ALA A 257 2.06 -12.75 7.26
N ASN A 258 1.71 -12.83 8.55
CA ASN A 258 2.66 -13.18 9.60
C ASN A 258 3.21 -14.58 9.34
N PRO A 259 4.54 -14.79 9.38
CA PRO A 259 5.14 -16.12 9.18
C PRO A 259 4.64 -17.21 10.15
N LYS A 260 4.18 -16.82 11.34
CA LYS A 260 3.74 -17.72 12.41
C LYS A 260 2.23 -17.98 12.40
N GLN A 261 1.46 -17.14 11.68
CA GLN A 261 0.01 -17.18 11.69
C GLN A 261 -0.53 -16.81 10.31
N ARG A 262 -1.23 -17.72 9.65
CA ARG A 262 -1.98 -17.36 8.45
C ARG A 262 -3.17 -16.50 8.85
N PRO A 263 -3.29 -15.24 8.37
CA PRO A 263 -4.49 -14.45 8.62
C PRO A 263 -5.66 -14.97 7.81
N ARG A 264 -6.88 -14.67 8.26
CA ARG A 264 -8.06 -14.76 7.39
C ARG A 264 -7.90 -13.75 6.27
N ILE A 265 -8.07 -14.18 5.01
CA ILE A 265 -7.96 -13.33 3.81
C ILE A 265 -9.29 -13.34 3.08
N LYS A 266 -9.90 -12.16 2.95
CA LYS A 266 -11.13 -11.93 2.21
C LYS A 266 -10.85 -11.18 0.92
N PHE A 267 -11.49 -11.58 -0.15
CA PHE A 267 -11.50 -10.86 -1.42
C PHE A 267 -12.85 -10.17 -1.61
N PHE A 268 -12.80 -8.85 -1.82
CA PHE A 268 -13.95 -8.00 -2.10
C PHE A 268 -13.97 -7.66 -3.58
N ARG A 269 -15.14 -7.78 -4.18
CA ARG A 269 -15.40 -7.40 -5.56
C ARG A 269 -16.83 -6.92 -5.71
N GLN A 270 -17.01 -5.67 -6.15
CA GLN A 270 -18.33 -5.06 -6.37
C GLN A 270 -19.27 -5.14 -5.15
N GLY A 271 -18.73 -4.97 -3.94
CA GLY A 271 -19.49 -5.03 -2.68
C GLY A 271 -19.71 -6.43 -2.10
N GLU A 272 -19.45 -7.47 -2.87
CA GLU A 272 -19.49 -8.85 -2.38
C GLU A 272 -18.12 -9.27 -1.83
N SER A 273 -18.10 -10.23 -0.91
CA SER A 273 -16.86 -10.78 -0.38
C SER A 273 -16.86 -12.28 -0.30
N ILE A 274 -15.71 -12.89 -0.59
CA ILE A 274 -15.44 -14.30 -0.41
C ILE A 274 -14.23 -14.50 0.49
N VAL A 275 -14.26 -15.54 1.32
CA VAL A 275 -13.11 -15.94 2.13
C VAL A 275 -12.22 -16.85 1.30
N LEU A 276 -11.01 -16.42 1.00
CA LEU A 276 -10.02 -17.21 0.27
C LEU A 276 -9.25 -18.16 1.18
N PHE A 277 -8.92 -17.68 2.39
CA PHE A 277 -8.32 -18.47 3.45
C PHE A 277 -8.89 -18.09 4.81
N GLU A 278 -9.11 -19.10 5.65
CA GLU A 278 -9.42 -18.90 7.07
C GLU A 278 -8.14 -18.69 7.89
N GLU A 279 -8.30 -18.10 9.07
CA GLU A 279 -7.20 -17.91 10.02
C GLU A 279 -6.69 -19.27 10.51
N GLU A 280 -5.35 -19.43 10.59
CA GLU A 280 -4.73 -20.64 11.08
C GLU A 280 -3.43 -20.32 11.83
N MET A 281 -3.31 -20.81 13.05
CA MET A 281 -2.07 -20.78 13.80
C MET A 281 -1.16 -21.92 13.37
N LEU A 282 0.07 -21.61 12.98
CA LEU A 282 1.04 -22.66 12.67
C LEU A 282 1.49 -23.36 13.95
N SER A 283 1.78 -24.64 13.82
CA SER A 283 2.34 -25.44 14.93
C SER A 283 3.67 -24.84 15.41
N ALA A 284 3.85 -24.75 16.73
CA ALA A 284 5.12 -24.32 17.33
C ALA A 284 6.33 -25.19 16.95
N ARG A 285 6.09 -26.39 16.39
CA ARG A 285 7.14 -27.30 15.89
C ARG A 285 7.57 -26.97 14.46
N THR A 286 6.89 -26.06 13.75
CA THR A 286 7.27 -25.66 12.41
C THR A 286 8.54 -24.83 12.51
N SER A 287 9.67 -25.34 11.99
CA SER A 287 10.89 -24.55 11.86
C SER A 287 10.66 -23.47 10.83
N LEU A 288 10.66 -22.22 11.28
CA LEU A 288 10.52 -21.07 10.41
C LEU A 288 11.89 -20.57 9.97
N SER A 289 12.13 -20.55 8.67
CA SER A 289 13.26 -19.79 8.12
C SER A 289 12.91 -18.30 8.19
N GLN A 290 13.75 -17.53 8.87
CA GLN A 290 13.58 -16.09 9.05
C GLN A 290 14.92 -15.37 8.95
N PRO A 291 14.95 -14.07 8.65
CA PRO A 291 16.16 -13.25 8.76
C PRO A 291 16.81 -13.38 10.13
N ALA A 292 18.15 -13.36 10.16
CA ALA A 292 18.93 -13.51 11.39
C ALA A 292 18.76 -12.31 12.35
N ALA A 293 18.39 -11.13 11.83
CA ALA A 293 18.13 -9.92 12.60
C ALA A 293 16.96 -9.13 11.98
N ILE A 294 16.32 -8.29 12.80
CA ILE A 294 15.24 -7.40 12.36
C ILE A 294 15.86 -6.05 11.96
N ASP A 295 16.59 -6.08 10.86
CA ASP A 295 17.15 -4.90 10.20
C ASP A 295 17.02 -5.02 8.67
N ALA A 296 17.29 -3.93 7.96
CA ALA A 296 17.10 -3.88 6.53
C ALA A 296 18.08 -4.79 5.77
N ALA A 297 19.35 -4.82 6.16
CA ALA A 297 20.39 -5.57 5.46
C ALA A 297 20.21 -7.09 5.64
N ALA A 298 19.95 -7.54 6.88
CA ALA A 298 19.67 -8.96 7.19
C ALA A 298 18.42 -9.44 6.47
N THR A 299 17.33 -8.61 6.49
CA THR A 299 16.09 -8.94 5.79
C THR A 299 16.29 -9.00 4.29
N ALA A 300 16.99 -8.04 3.68
CA ALA A 300 17.29 -8.04 2.25
C ALA A 300 18.18 -9.24 1.85
N GLY A 301 19.16 -9.59 2.67
CA GLY A 301 20.00 -10.78 2.47
C GLY A 301 19.16 -12.06 2.44
N TRP A 302 18.27 -12.22 3.40
CA TRP A 302 17.35 -13.35 3.48
C TRP A 302 16.36 -13.38 2.29
N VAL A 303 15.84 -12.22 1.89
CA VAL A 303 14.95 -12.10 0.71
C VAL A 303 15.67 -12.58 -0.56
N ARG A 304 16.94 -12.20 -0.77
CA ARG A 304 17.73 -12.72 -1.92
C ARG A 304 17.87 -14.24 -1.88
N GLN A 305 18.12 -14.83 -0.71
CA GLN A 305 18.20 -16.30 -0.55
C GLN A 305 16.85 -16.96 -0.83
N ALA A 306 15.74 -16.40 -0.35
CA ALA A 306 14.40 -16.89 -0.61
C ALA A 306 14.04 -16.80 -2.11
N MET A 307 14.35 -15.68 -2.76
CA MET A 307 14.17 -15.50 -4.21
C MET A 307 15.02 -16.46 -5.05
N ALA A 308 16.16 -16.90 -4.53
CA ALA A 308 17.04 -17.91 -5.15
C ALA A 308 16.65 -19.36 -4.79
N GLY A 309 15.60 -19.59 -4.00
CA GLY A 309 15.17 -20.91 -3.56
C GLY A 309 16.12 -21.60 -2.54
N GLN A 310 17.02 -20.82 -1.93
CA GLN A 310 18.00 -21.34 -0.97
C GLN A 310 17.43 -21.52 0.44
N VAL A 311 16.37 -20.77 0.76
CA VAL A 311 15.63 -20.85 2.01
C VAL A 311 14.14 -20.95 1.73
N PRO A 312 13.38 -21.73 2.51
CA PRO A 312 11.94 -21.87 2.30
C PRO A 312 11.19 -20.58 2.65
N ILE A 313 10.21 -20.24 1.82
CA ILE A 313 9.29 -19.12 2.08
C ILE A 313 8.23 -19.57 3.09
N PRO A 314 7.88 -18.75 4.11
CA PRO A 314 6.84 -19.07 5.07
C PRO A 314 5.48 -19.34 4.41
N HIS A 315 4.83 -20.43 4.81
CA HIS A 315 3.58 -20.90 4.20
C HIS A 315 2.45 -19.84 4.20
N PRO A 316 2.26 -19.02 5.26
CA PRO A 316 1.27 -17.94 5.22
C PRO A 316 1.52 -16.92 4.10
N LEU A 317 2.79 -16.64 3.79
CA LEU A 317 3.14 -15.72 2.72
C LEU A 317 2.89 -16.34 1.33
N VAL A 318 3.12 -17.65 1.18
CA VAL A 318 2.75 -18.40 -0.04
C VAL A 318 1.24 -18.38 -0.26
N ASN A 319 0.45 -18.54 0.81
CA ASN A 319 -1.01 -18.43 0.74
C ASN A 319 -1.47 -17.02 0.33
N GLN A 320 -0.82 -15.98 0.85
CA GLN A 320 -1.10 -14.61 0.44
C GLN A 320 -0.70 -14.37 -1.03
N LEU A 321 0.42 -14.91 -1.48
CA LEU A 321 0.82 -14.86 -2.89
C LEU A 321 -0.26 -15.48 -3.78
N ALA A 322 -0.80 -16.66 -3.42
CA ALA A 322 -1.92 -17.29 -4.14
C ALA A 322 -3.15 -16.39 -4.20
N CYS A 323 -3.51 -15.72 -3.09
CA CYS A 323 -4.62 -14.76 -3.08
C CYS A 323 -4.36 -13.58 -4.04
N CYS A 324 -3.14 -13.05 -4.06
CA CYS A 324 -2.74 -11.96 -4.95
C CYS A 324 -2.81 -12.38 -6.43
N LEU A 325 -2.37 -13.60 -6.77
CA LEU A 325 -2.47 -14.14 -8.13
C LEU A 325 -3.93 -14.29 -8.57
N TYR A 326 -4.76 -14.87 -7.72
CA TYR A 326 -6.20 -15.02 -8.01
C TYR A 326 -6.88 -13.65 -8.19
N ALA A 327 -6.66 -12.72 -7.26
CA ALA A 327 -7.32 -11.43 -7.26
C ALA A 327 -6.83 -10.50 -8.39
N SER A 328 -5.57 -10.63 -8.86
CA SER A 328 -5.04 -9.88 -10.01
C SER A 328 -5.54 -10.40 -11.35
N GLY A 329 -6.21 -11.56 -11.38
CA GLY A 329 -6.65 -12.21 -12.63
C GLY A 329 -5.56 -13.02 -13.32
N TYR A 330 -4.48 -13.38 -12.60
CA TYR A 330 -3.45 -14.29 -13.14
C TYR A 330 -4.04 -15.66 -13.46
N THR A 331 -4.99 -16.10 -12.65
CA THR A 331 -5.85 -17.26 -12.87
C THR A 331 -7.22 -17.02 -12.23
N ASP A 332 -8.26 -17.61 -12.76
CA ASP A 332 -9.63 -17.58 -12.22
C ASP A 332 -9.95 -18.78 -11.30
N ASP A 333 -8.99 -19.71 -11.12
CA ASP A 333 -9.10 -20.86 -10.21
C ASP A 333 -8.14 -20.68 -9.01
N MET A 334 -8.73 -20.60 -7.80
CA MET A 334 -7.96 -20.47 -6.56
C MET A 334 -7.07 -21.69 -6.27
N ASN A 335 -7.43 -22.90 -6.70
CA ASN A 335 -6.60 -24.08 -6.51
C ASN A 335 -5.39 -24.04 -7.45
N GLN A 336 -5.57 -23.56 -8.67
CA GLN A 336 -4.46 -23.29 -9.58
C GLN A 336 -3.55 -22.20 -9.03
N ALA A 337 -4.10 -21.10 -8.47
CA ALA A 337 -3.30 -20.06 -7.82
C ALA A 337 -2.45 -20.62 -6.67
N LYS A 338 -3.02 -21.51 -5.84
CA LYS A 338 -2.28 -22.19 -4.75
C LYS A 338 -1.15 -23.05 -5.29
N ALA A 339 -1.40 -23.84 -6.33
CA ALA A 339 -0.39 -24.70 -6.94
C ALA A 339 0.76 -23.87 -7.54
N ILE A 340 0.45 -22.82 -8.29
CA ILE A 340 1.42 -21.91 -8.88
C ILE A 340 2.26 -21.24 -7.79
N ALA A 341 1.63 -20.68 -6.75
CA ALA A 341 2.33 -20.03 -5.64
C ALA A 341 3.25 -21.01 -4.89
N ALA A 342 2.83 -22.27 -4.70
CA ALA A 342 3.65 -23.30 -4.05
C ALA A 342 4.87 -23.68 -4.88
N VAL A 343 4.73 -23.80 -6.20
CA VAL A 343 5.85 -24.07 -7.12
C VAL A 343 6.84 -22.92 -7.13
N GLU A 344 6.34 -21.69 -7.23
CA GLU A 344 7.15 -20.48 -7.23
C GLU A 344 7.95 -20.32 -5.92
N ALA A 345 7.29 -20.56 -4.79
CA ALA A 345 7.91 -20.51 -3.46
C ALA A 345 8.86 -21.66 -3.18
N GLY A 346 8.66 -22.82 -3.80
CA GLY A 346 9.49 -24.00 -3.64
C GLY A 346 10.80 -23.97 -4.44
N GLY A 347 11.00 -22.94 -5.30
CA GLY A 347 12.19 -22.86 -6.16
C GLY A 347 12.30 -24.00 -7.19
N LEU A 348 11.17 -24.63 -7.52
CA LEU A 348 11.10 -25.74 -8.49
C LEU A 348 11.13 -25.24 -9.95
N THR A 349 12.01 -24.31 -10.27
CA THR A 349 12.52 -24.21 -11.63
C THR A 349 13.53 -25.34 -11.77
N PRO A 350 13.37 -26.33 -12.68
CA PRO A 350 14.39 -27.33 -12.91
C PRO A 350 15.66 -26.58 -13.33
N GLN A 351 16.67 -26.55 -12.49
CA GLN A 351 18.01 -26.28 -12.95
C GLN A 351 18.33 -27.40 -13.91
N VAL A 352 18.28 -27.12 -15.20
CA VAL A 352 18.87 -27.97 -16.22
C VAL A 352 20.36 -27.97 -15.93
N HIS A 353 20.80 -28.88 -15.07
CA HIS A 353 22.20 -29.21 -14.92
C HIS A 353 22.61 -29.82 -16.25
N GLY A 354 23.28 -29.02 -17.08
CA GLY A 354 23.99 -29.52 -18.24
C GLY A 354 24.91 -30.64 -17.77
N ARG A 355 24.56 -31.88 -18.10
CA ARG A 355 25.50 -32.97 -18.04
C ARG A 355 26.62 -32.61 -18.99
N SER A 356 27.76 -32.19 -18.46
CA SER A 356 29.02 -32.21 -19.18
C SER A 356 29.32 -33.67 -19.57
N ALA A 357 29.19 -33.93 -20.85
CA ALA A 357 29.71 -35.15 -21.46
C ALA A 357 31.22 -35.03 -21.50
N ASP A 358 31.89 -35.54 -20.47
CA ASP A 358 33.31 -35.84 -20.50
C ASP A 358 33.52 -37.25 -19.99
N GLY A 359 33.73 -38.15 -20.90
CA GLY A 359 34.02 -39.57 -20.68
C GLY A 359 34.51 -40.23 -21.96
N ALA A 360 35.46 -39.58 -22.64
CA ALA A 360 36.19 -40.26 -23.71
C ALA A 360 37.17 -41.26 -23.08
N HIS A 361 36.79 -42.54 -23.03
CA HIS A 361 37.72 -43.65 -22.81
C HIS A 361 38.57 -43.85 -24.05
N THR A 362 39.79 -43.37 -24.01
CA THR A 362 40.86 -43.84 -24.88
C THR A 362 41.41 -45.19 -24.31
N ARG A 363 41.09 -46.29 -24.96
CA ARG A 363 41.86 -47.54 -24.86
C ARG A 363 43.05 -47.45 -25.82
N ALA A 364 44.23 -47.52 -25.31
CA ALA A 364 45.45 -47.83 -26.07
C ALA A 364 45.60 -49.36 -26.28
N PRO A 365 46.08 -49.79 -27.43
CA PRO A 365 46.43 -51.22 -27.65
C PRO A 365 47.84 -51.50 -27.24
N GLY A 366 48.05 -52.68 -26.68
CA GLY A 366 49.34 -53.31 -26.40
C GLY A 366 49.10 -54.77 -26.17
#